data_92bea8e6b3243d38d9baf283dae46b9c
#
_entry.id   92bea8e6b3243d38d9baf283dae46b9c
#
_cell.length_a   1.000
_cell.length_b   1.000
_cell.length_c   1.000
_cell.angle_alpha   90.00
_cell.angle_beta   90.00
_cell.angle_gamma   90.00
#
_symmetry.space_group_name_H-M   'P 1'
#
loop_
_entity.id
_entity.type
_entity.pdbx_description
1 polymer ?
#
loop_
_entity_poly.entity_id
_entity_poly.type
_entity_poly.pdbx_seq_one_letter_code
_entity_poly.pdbx_strand_id
1 'polypeptide(L)' 'MSTREQNEGKFPNRDNLPSGGRRYWLDVLGRQGWKARYVKEVDADEVTVRFYQEIYDGTGKLVEVHHKYPVYHGHQRVTS' A
#
# COMPACT_ATOMS: atom_id res chain seq x y z
N MET A 1 13.49 3.52 -10.56
CA MET A 1 12.51 4.56 -10.17
C MET A 1 11.23 4.35 -10.98
N SER A 2 10.09 4.35 -10.31
CA SER A 2 8.82 4.19 -10.99
C SER A 2 8.35 5.51 -11.58
N THR A 3 7.78 5.45 -12.78
CA THR A 3 7.15 6.61 -13.38
C THR A 3 5.66 6.61 -13.04
N ARG A 4 4.99 7.74 -13.28
CA ARG A 4 3.55 7.85 -13.12
C ARG A 4 2.81 6.81 -13.98
N GLU A 5 3.24 6.63 -15.22
CA GLU A 5 2.62 5.66 -16.12
C GLU A 5 2.75 4.24 -15.59
N GLN A 6 3.93 3.89 -15.07
CA GLN A 6 4.16 2.56 -14.50
C GLN A 6 3.27 2.34 -13.28
N ASN A 7 3.15 3.35 -12.41
CA ASN A 7 2.31 3.25 -11.23
C ASN A 7 0.83 3.12 -11.60
N GLU A 8 0.36 3.93 -12.54
CA GLU A 8 -1.03 3.87 -12.99
C GLU A 8 -1.35 2.55 -13.68
N GLY A 9 -0.38 1.96 -14.38
CA GLY A 9 -0.56 0.66 -15.01
C GLY A 9 -0.57 -0.49 -14.02
N LYS A 10 0.18 -0.39 -12.94
CA LYS A 10 0.30 -1.45 -11.94
C LYS A 10 -0.81 -1.40 -10.88
N PHE A 11 -1.23 -0.21 -10.50
CA PHE A 11 -2.20 0.00 -9.43
C PHE A 11 -3.52 0.51 -10.00
N PRO A 12 -4.62 -0.24 -9.85
CA PRO A 12 -5.92 0.18 -10.38
C PRO A 12 -6.56 1.32 -9.62
N ASN A 13 -6.10 1.59 -8.39
CA ASN A 13 -6.70 2.61 -7.53
C ASN A 13 -5.67 3.67 -7.19
N ARG A 14 -6.13 4.92 -7.07
CA ARG A 14 -5.26 6.02 -6.69
C ARG A 14 -6.05 7.18 -6.10
N ASP A 15 -5.39 7.91 -5.19
CA ASP A 15 -5.89 9.14 -4.61
C ASP A 15 -4.79 10.19 -4.62
N ASN A 16 -5.18 11.45 -4.72
CA ASN A 16 -4.25 12.56 -4.51
C ASN A 16 -4.11 12.81 -3.01
N LEU A 17 -2.88 13.07 -2.59
CA LEU A 17 -2.59 13.41 -1.20
C LEU A 17 -2.53 14.93 -1.03
N PRO A 18 -2.83 15.44 0.18
CA PRO A 18 -2.74 16.88 0.44
C PRO A 18 -1.36 17.49 0.19
N SER A 19 -0.31 16.66 0.29
CA SER A 19 1.07 17.08 0.06
C SER A 19 1.41 17.30 -1.41
N GLY A 20 0.48 16.98 -2.34
CA GLY A 20 0.73 16.98 -3.77
C GLY A 20 1.20 15.64 -4.31
N GLY A 21 1.44 14.68 -3.45
CA GLY A 21 1.78 13.33 -3.86
C GLY A 21 0.56 12.49 -4.17
N ARG A 22 0.76 11.18 -4.27
CA ARG A 22 -0.30 10.23 -4.59
C ARG A 22 -0.18 8.96 -3.78
N ARG A 23 -1.32 8.35 -3.54
CA ARG A 23 -1.40 7.01 -2.98
C ARG A 23 -1.99 6.09 -4.03
N TYR A 24 -1.24 5.03 -4.38
CA TYR A 24 -1.70 3.98 -5.28
C TYR A 24 -1.93 2.72 -4.48
N TRP A 25 -2.96 1.94 -4.86
CA TRP A 25 -3.13 0.64 -4.21
C TRP A 25 -3.79 -0.37 -5.12
N LEU A 26 -3.58 -1.64 -4.78
CA LEU A 26 -4.29 -2.74 -5.37
C LEU A 26 -4.64 -3.77 -4.29
N ASP A 27 -5.79 -4.37 -4.44
CA ASP A 27 -6.28 -5.39 -3.51
C ASP A 27 -6.16 -6.77 -4.14
N VAL A 28 -5.68 -7.73 -3.34
CA VAL A 28 -5.60 -9.13 -3.73
C VAL A 28 -6.42 -9.92 -2.73
N LEU A 29 -7.44 -10.62 -3.24
CA LEU A 29 -8.30 -11.44 -2.40
C LEU A 29 -7.61 -12.74 -2.06
N GLY A 30 -7.67 -13.11 -0.79
CA GLY A 30 -7.16 -14.37 -0.29
C GLY A 30 -8.29 -15.34 0.02
N ARG A 31 -7.97 -16.33 0.88
CA ARG A 31 -8.94 -17.32 1.30
C ARG A 31 -9.86 -16.77 2.38
N GLN A 32 -11.09 -17.29 2.45
CA GLN A 32 -12.04 -17.01 3.52
C GLN A 32 -12.35 -15.53 3.69
N GLY A 33 -12.32 -14.78 2.60
CA GLY A 33 -12.60 -13.35 2.63
C GLY A 33 -11.45 -12.48 3.11
N TRP A 34 -10.28 -13.05 3.36
CA TRP A 34 -9.09 -12.26 3.67
C TRP A 34 -8.63 -11.48 2.45
N LYS A 35 -7.98 -10.36 2.68
CA LYS A 35 -7.53 -9.47 1.60
C LYS A 35 -6.19 -8.85 1.97
N ALA A 36 -5.30 -8.77 0.97
CA ALA A 36 -4.07 -8.00 1.07
C ALA A 36 -4.21 -6.73 0.23
N ARG A 37 -3.87 -5.59 0.80
CA ARG A 37 -3.83 -4.32 0.06
C ARG A 37 -2.39 -3.86 -0.03
N TYR A 38 -1.89 -3.74 -1.25
CA TYR A 38 -0.56 -3.18 -1.51
C TYR A 38 -0.70 -1.70 -1.76
N VAL A 39 0.00 -0.89 -0.97
CA VAL A 39 -0.12 0.56 -1.02
C VAL A 39 1.23 1.18 -1.30
N LYS A 40 1.29 2.05 -2.30
CA LYS A 40 2.49 2.80 -2.66
C LYS A 40 2.17 4.28 -2.60
N GLU A 41 2.93 5.01 -1.80
CA GLU A 41 2.79 6.47 -1.71
C GLU A 41 4.00 7.11 -2.36
N VAL A 42 3.74 8.10 -3.21
CA VAL A 42 4.77 8.84 -3.91
C VAL A 42 4.62 10.33 -3.60
N ASP A 43 5.72 11.08 -3.77
CA ASP A 43 5.67 12.54 -3.68
C ASP A 43 5.20 13.16 -5.01
N ALA A 44 5.23 14.48 -5.10
CA ALA A 44 4.78 15.19 -6.30
C ALA A 44 5.61 14.87 -7.53
N ASP A 45 6.84 14.39 -7.35
CA ASP A 45 7.76 13.99 -8.43
C ASP A 45 7.70 12.49 -8.73
N GLU A 46 6.70 11.77 -8.22
CA GLU A 46 6.53 10.31 -8.36
C GLU A 46 7.66 9.51 -7.71
N VAL A 47 8.40 10.10 -6.78
CA VAL A 47 9.39 9.37 -6.01
C VAL A 47 8.70 8.61 -4.89
N THR A 48 8.95 7.32 -4.78
CA THR A 48 8.34 6.49 -3.74
C THR A 48 8.80 6.93 -2.36
N VAL A 49 7.85 7.29 -1.51
CA VAL A 49 8.14 7.66 -0.12
C VAL A 49 7.74 6.55 0.85
N ARG A 50 6.76 5.72 0.48
CA ARG A 50 6.35 4.56 1.28
C ARG A 50 5.77 3.48 0.40
N PHE A 51 6.06 2.22 0.75
CA PHE A 51 5.40 1.06 0.17
C PHE A 51 5.14 0.07 1.28
N TYR A 52 3.90 -0.36 1.43
CA TYR A 52 3.51 -1.26 2.50
C TYR A 52 2.36 -2.16 2.06
N GLN A 53 2.17 -3.22 2.82
CA GLN A 53 1.09 -4.17 2.62
C GLN A 53 0.22 -4.19 3.85
N GLU A 54 -1.07 -4.07 3.67
CA GLU A 54 -2.07 -4.20 4.74
C GLU A 54 -2.79 -5.52 4.56
N ILE A 55 -2.99 -6.24 5.66
CA ILE A 55 -3.71 -7.50 5.66
C ILE A 55 -5.00 -7.32 6.44
N TYR A 56 -6.11 -7.66 5.80
CA TYR A 56 -7.44 -7.59 6.39
C TYR A 56 -8.00 -9.00 6.51
N ASP A 57 -8.65 -9.29 7.65
CA ASP A 57 -9.31 -10.59 7.83
C ASP A 57 -10.66 -10.63 7.11
N GLY A 58 -11.37 -11.77 7.25
CA GLY A 58 -12.65 -11.98 6.58
C GLY A 58 -13.77 -11.06 7.05
N THR A 59 -13.58 -10.35 8.16
CA THR A 59 -14.56 -9.37 8.65
C THR A 59 -14.24 -7.96 8.19
N GLY A 60 -13.12 -7.78 7.46
CA GLY A 60 -12.68 -6.46 7.02
C GLY A 60 -11.83 -5.72 8.03
N LYS A 61 -11.39 -6.39 9.09
CA LYS A 61 -10.55 -5.79 10.13
C LYS A 61 -9.09 -5.83 9.70
N LEU A 62 -8.38 -4.71 9.86
CA LEU A 62 -6.94 -4.65 9.62
C LEU A 62 -6.22 -5.41 10.74
N VAL A 63 -5.47 -6.44 10.38
CA VAL A 63 -4.79 -7.30 11.34
C VAL A 63 -3.27 -7.20 11.29
N GLU A 64 -2.71 -6.74 10.16
CA GLU A 64 -1.25 -6.69 10.00
C GLU A 64 -0.85 -5.66 8.97
N VAL A 65 0.31 -5.02 9.19
CA VAL A 65 0.93 -4.10 8.23
C VAL A 65 2.39 -4.51 8.07
N HIS A 66 2.81 -4.69 6.82
CA HIS A 66 4.20 -5.00 6.48
C HIS A 66 4.78 -3.85 5.69
N HIS A 67 5.74 -3.14 6.27
CA HIS A 67 6.43 -2.06 5.57
C HIS A 67 7.51 -2.63 4.68
N LYS A 68 7.49 -2.24 3.40
CA LYS A 68 8.43 -2.72 2.40
C LYS A 68 9.41 -1.63 1.97
N TYR A 69 9.01 -0.37 2.10
CA TYR A 69 9.88 0.76 1.78
C TYR A 69 9.41 2.00 2.56
N PRO A 70 10.26 2.74 3.27
CA PRO A 70 11.65 2.36 3.54
C PRO A 70 11.74 1.02 4.28
N VAL A 71 12.89 0.34 4.14
CA VAL A 71 13.06 -0.97 4.75
C VAL A 71 13.25 -0.81 6.25
N TYR A 72 12.39 -1.49 7.01
CA TYR A 72 12.51 -1.57 8.45
C TYR A 72 12.85 -2.99 8.86
N HIS A 73 13.52 -3.13 9.99
CA HIS A 73 13.77 -4.45 10.56
C HIS A 73 12.50 -4.97 11.21
N GLY A 74 12.09 -6.16 10.77
CA GLY A 74 10.93 -6.82 11.32
C GLY A 74 9.61 -6.30 10.75
N HIS A 75 8.54 -6.93 11.20
CA HIS A 75 7.18 -6.61 10.80
C HIS A 75 6.50 -5.84 11.91
N GLN A 76 5.74 -4.83 11.53
CA GLN A 76 4.92 -4.12 12.48
C GLN A 76 3.52 -4.70 12.45
N ARG A 77 3.10 -5.28 13.56
CA ARG A 77 1.74 -5.76 13.69
C ARG A 77 0.88 -4.65 14.27
N VAL A 78 -0.35 -4.62 13.80
CA VAL A 78 -1.34 -3.74 14.40
C VAL A 78 -1.75 -4.38 15.71
N THR A 79 -1.20 -3.89 16.81
CA THR A 79 -1.60 -4.31 18.14
C THR A 79 -2.61 -3.31 18.65
N SER A 80 -3.68 -3.83 19.09
CA SER A 80 -4.70 -3.01 19.72
C SER A 80 -4.28 -2.64 21.14
#